data_d2ef470ad336802440371ddb10937dfa
#
_entry.id   d2ef470ad336802440371ddb10937dfa
#
_cell.length_a   1.000
_cell.length_b   1.000
_cell.length_c   1.000
_cell.angle_alpha   90.00
_cell.angle_beta   90.00
_cell.angle_gamma   90.00
#
_symmetry.space_group_name_H-M   'P 1'
#
loop_
_entity.id
_entity.type
_entity.pdbx_description
1 polymer ?
#
loop_
_entity_poly.entity_id
_entity_poly.type
_entity_poly.pdbx_seq_one_letter_code
_entity_poly.pdbx_strand_id
1 'polypeptide(L)'
;IHSQSNEEGGLSIAVVDIDDMQNTIGKLREDEAEDGIMKKEEEYEVINISSSEFINQLDFLQDNYDIILVDFPGNLKQNGVVETLHFVDVIIIPFEPNQTDLRPTLTFYYNIYEGIIESRRKIGKKTTVRGVMNRVLPNVLEFKEILKNKKTLPFELMQNYIKDSRVDYQRNLSTLSKAYHHPCDAFCEEVLELICNHIGE
;
A
#
# COMPACT_ATOMS: atom_id res chain seq x y z
N ILE A 1 8.95 0.73 -6.19
CA ILE A 1 9.64 1.44 -5.07
C ILE A 1 11.04 0.88 -4.89
N HIS A 2 11.21 -0.41 -4.64
CA HIS A 2 12.53 -1.01 -4.43
C HIS A 2 13.49 -0.79 -5.61
N SER A 3 13.03 -1.00 -6.84
CA SER A 3 13.86 -0.80 -8.04
C SER A 3 14.31 0.65 -8.23
N GLN A 4 13.54 1.63 -7.77
CA GLN A 4 13.88 3.06 -7.83
C GLN A 4 14.85 3.49 -6.73
N SER A 5 14.85 2.80 -5.57
CA SER A 5 15.72 3.11 -4.45
C SER A 5 17.16 2.61 -4.62
N ASN A 6 17.40 1.60 -5.45
CA ASN A 6 18.71 0.97 -5.61
C ASN A 6 19.72 1.78 -6.46
N GLU A 7 19.30 2.87 -7.11
CA GLU A 7 20.21 3.66 -7.95
C GLU A 7 21.10 4.65 -7.19
N GLU A 8 20.80 4.97 -5.89
CA GLU A 8 21.56 5.97 -5.10
C GLU A 8 21.85 5.59 -3.64
N GLY A 9 22.16 4.32 -3.34
CA GLY A 9 22.52 3.91 -1.97
C GLY A 9 21.33 3.34 -1.20
N GLY A 10 20.55 2.60 -1.88
CA GLY A 10 19.49 1.65 -1.60
C GLY A 10 18.78 1.70 -0.27
N LEU A 11 17.55 2.21 -0.26
CA LEU A 11 16.66 2.00 0.89
C LEU A 11 16.34 0.51 1.04
N SER A 12 16.49 0.00 2.27
CA SER A 12 16.06 -1.35 2.62
C SER A 12 14.54 -1.39 2.78
N ILE A 13 13.88 -2.32 2.06
CA ILE A 13 12.42 -2.40 2.02
C ILE A 13 11.97 -3.81 2.37
N ALA A 14 11.01 -3.92 3.30
CA ALA A 14 10.26 -5.14 3.53
C ALA A 14 8.79 -4.97 3.12
N VAL A 15 8.21 -6.02 2.56
CA VAL A 15 6.77 -6.18 2.38
C VAL A 15 6.28 -7.19 3.38
N VAL A 16 5.37 -6.77 4.26
CA VAL A 16 4.78 -7.64 5.29
C VAL A 16 3.33 -7.91 4.92
N ASP A 17 3.04 -9.15 4.58
CA ASP A 17 1.67 -9.63 4.33
C ASP A 17 1.09 -10.14 5.65
N ILE A 18 0.07 -9.42 6.17
CA ILE A 18 -0.64 -9.80 7.40
C ILE A 18 -2.04 -10.37 7.12
N ASP A 19 -2.37 -10.66 5.86
CA ASP A 19 -3.62 -11.36 5.50
C ASP A 19 -3.44 -12.88 5.60
N ASP A 20 -3.65 -13.42 6.80
CA ASP A 20 -3.52 -14.85 7.11
C ASP A 20 -4.38 -15.76 6.21
N MET A 21 -5.42 -15.20 5.58
CA MET A 21 -6.37 -15.96 4.79
C MET A 21 -5.93 -16.16 3.33
N GLN A 22 -5.22 -15.20 2.76
CA GLN A 22 -4.92 -15.21 1.31
C GLN A 22 -3.45 -15.50 1.01
N ASN A 23 -2.52 -14.93 1.75
CA ASN A 23 -1.07 -15.06 1.54
C ASN A 23 -0.68 -14.99 0.04
N THR A 24 -1.19 -13.98 -0.64
CA THR A 24 -1.09 -13.92 -2.10
C THR A 24 0.32 -13.54 -2.54
N ILE A 25 0.95 -12.59 -1.85
CA ILE A 25 2.28 -12.09 -2.19
C ILE A 25 3.33 -13.15 -1.89
N GLY A 26 3.24 -13.81 -0.74
CA GLY A 26 4.17 -14.88 -0.34
C GLY A 26 4.17 -16.05 -1.33
N LYS A 27 2.99 -16.56 -1.69
CA LYS A 27 2.86 -17.66 -2.66
C LYS A 27 3.43 -17.30 -4.02
N LEU A 28 3.13 -16.08 -4.52
CA LEU A 28 3.66 -15.63 -5.80
C LEU A 28 5.20 -15.57 -5.77
N ARG A 29 5.77 -15.15 -4.65
CA ARG A 29 7.22 -15.10 -4.45
C ARG A 29 7.84 -16.51 -4.42
N GLU A 30 7.18 -17.46 -3.77
CA GLU A 30 7.60 -18.87 -3.74
C GLU A 30 7.59 -19.46 -5.16
N ASP A 31 6.51 -19.26 -5.92
CA ASP A 31 6.39 -19.71 -7.31
C ASP A 31 7.51 -19.13 -8.20
N GLU A 32 7.80 -17.83 -8.05
CA GLU A 32 8.87 -17.17 -8.81
C GLU A 32 10.27 -17.70 -8.46
N ALA A 33 10.49 -18.06 -7.21
CA ALA A 33 11.75 -18.67 -6.76
C ALA A 33 11.90 -20.09 -7.32
N GLU A 34 10.83 -20.90 -7.30
CA GLU A 34 10.82 -22.25 -7.88
C GLU A 34 11.06 -22.24 -9.39
N ASP A 35 10.49 -21.26 -10.10
CA ASP A 35 10.69 -21.06 -11.54
C ASP A 35 12.08 -20.50 -11.90
N GLY A 36 12.92 -20.18 -10.92
CA GLY A 36 14.25 -19.62 -11.13
C GLY A 36 14.27 -18.24 -11.78
N ILE A 37 13.18 -17.49 -11.63
CA ILE A 37 13.02 -16.15 -12.24
C ILE A 37 13.75 -15.09 -11.42
N MET A 38 14.01 -15.36 -10.14
CA MET A 38 14.58 -14.40 -9.19
C MET A 38 16.10 -14.34 -9.28
N LYS A 39 16.63 -13.11 -9.32
CA LYS A 39 18.05 -12.85 -9.06
C LYS A 39 18.18 -12.29 -7.63
N LYS A 40 19.05 -12.89 -6.82
CA LYS A 40 19.27 -12.51 -5.41
C LYS A 40 19.50 -11.01 -5.15
N GLU A 41 20.01 -10.30 -6.15
CA GLU A 41 20.37 -8.88 -6.06
C GLU A 41 19.19 -7.92 -6.29
N GLU A 42 18.03 -8.43 -6.70
CA GLU A 42 16.82 -7.66 -7.00
C GLU A 42 15.69 -7.93 -6.00
N GLU A 43 15.99 -8.68 -4.93
CA GLU A 43 14.97 -9.15 -3.98
C GLU A 43 14.80 -8.17 -2.82
N TYR A 44 13.62 -7.57 -2.70
CA TYR A 44 13.16 -7.06 -1.41
C TYR A 44 12.55 -8.21 -0.60
N GLU A 45 12.57 -8.12 0.72
CA GLU A 45 12.06 -9.17 1.58
C GLU A 45 10.53 -9.18 1.61
N VAL A 46 9.94 -10.38 1.53
CA VAL A 46 8.51 -10.61 1.72
C VAL A 46 8.35 -11.48 2.97
N ILE A 47 7.70 -10.90 3.98
CA ILE A 47 7.51 -11.50 5.30
C ILE A 47 6.01 -11.77 5.46
N ASN A 48 5.67 -13.03 5.70
CA ASN A 48 4.29 -13.46 5.90
C ASN A 48 4.08 -13.82 7.37
N ILE A 49 3.38 -12.97 8.10
CA ILE A 49 3.15 -13.09 9.54
C ILE A 49 1.75 -12.61 9.91
N SER A 50 1.22 -13.11 11.00
CA SER A 50 -0.03 -12.60 11.55
C SER A 50 0.09 -11.16 12.07
N SER A 51 -1.03 -10.46 12.19
CA SER A 51 -1.07 -9.12 12.80
C SER A 51 -0.47 -9.08 14.21
N SER A 52 -0.65 -10.14 14.99
CA SER A 52 -0.07 -10.24 16.34
C SER A 52 1.45 -10.42 16.31
N GLU A 53 1.95 -11.20 15.37
CA GLU A 53 3.39 -11.40 15.17
C GLU A 53 4.05 -10.13 14.64
N PHE A 54 3.38 -9.38 13.77
CA PHE A 54 3.86 -8.08 13.30
C PHE A 54 4.16 -7.14 14.47
N ILE A 55 3.22 -7.01 15.41
CA ILE A 55 3.41 -6.15 16.59
C ILE A 55 4.60 -6.61 17.43
N ASN A 56 4.76 -7.92 17.61
CA ASN A 56 5.87 -8.48 18.38
C ASN A 56 7.24 -8.32 17.69
N GLN A 57 7.26 -8.22 16.36
CA GLN A 57 8.48 -8.06 15.56
C GLN A 57 8.73 -6.62 15.12
N LEU A 58 7.89 -5.66 15.55
CA LEU A 58 7.95 -4.28 15.06
C LEU A 58 9.32 -3.64 15.27
N ASP A 59 9.91 -3.77 16.47
CA ASP A 59 11.23 -3.22 16.78
C ASP A 59 12.29 -3.81 15.84
N PHE A 60 12.27 -5.13 15.63
CA PHE A 60 13.17 -5.80 14.69
C PHE A 60 12.99 -5.28 13.26
N LEU A 61 11.76 -5.12 12.80
CA LEU A 61 11.46 -4.61 11.46
C LEU A 61 11.96 -3.17 11.29
N GLN A 62 11.74 -2.31 12.28
CA GLN A 62 12.18 -0.92 12.26
C GLN A 62 13.70 -0.78 12.33
N ASP A 63 14.41 -1.70 13.00
CA ASP A 63 15.87 -1.69 13.09
C ASP A 63 16.55 -2.18 11.78
N ASN A 64 15.85 -2.93 10.94
CA ASN A 64 16.42 -3.57 9.76
C ASN A 64 15.96 -2.99 8.42
N TYR A 65 14.84 -2.26 8.39
CA TYR A 65 14.27 -1.74 7.16
C TYR A 65 13.93 -0.25 7.27
N ASP A 66 14.30 0.50 6.22
CA ASP A 66 13.97 1.91 6.09
C ASP A 66 12.49 2.13 5.77
N ILE A 67 11.89 1.20 5.00
CA ILE A 67 10.48 1.23 4.62
C ILE A 67 9.86 -0.14 4.84
N ILE A 68 8.76 -0.18 5.57
CA ILE A 68 7.96 -1.38 5.81
C ILE A 68 6.59 -1.17 5.14
N LEU A 69 6.34 -1.90 4.05
CA LEU A 69 5.05 -1.90 3.37
C LEU A 69 4.20 -3.04 3.95
N VAL A 70 3.06 -2.69 4.55
CA VAL A 70 2.18 -3.68 5.18
C VAL A 70 0.93 -3.86 4.33
N ASP A 71 0.69 -5.08 3.86
CA ASP A 71 -0.56 -5.45 3.20
C ASP A 71 -1.61 -5.86 4.23
N PHE A 72 -2.68 -5.07 4.30
CA PHE A 72 -3.76 -5.25 5.26
C PHE A 72 -4.94 -5.98 4.65
N PRO A 73 -5.55 -6.94 5.38
CA PRO A 73 -6.80 -7.55 4.94
C PRO A 73 -7.90 -6.49 4.83
N GLY A 74 -8.79 -6.65 3.86
CA GLY A 74 -9.92 -5.74 3.65
C GLY A 74 -10.95 -5.72 4.79
N ASN A 75 -10.73 -6.47 5.87
CA ASN A 75 -11.64 -6.62 6.99
C ASN A 75 -10.98 -6.22 8.32
N LEU A 76 -11.35 -5.04 8.83
CA LEU A 76 -10.88 -4.55 10.15
C LEU A 76 -11.31 -5.40 11.35
N LYS A 77 -12.22 -6.37 11.18
CA LYS A 77 -12.67 -7.24 12.27
C LYS A 77 -11.72 -8.40 12.56
N GLN A 78 -10.73 -8.62 11.71
CA GLN A 78 -9.67 -9.60 11.96
C GLN A 78 -8.85 -9.17 13.17
N ASN A 79 -8.54 -10.12 14.06
CA ASN A 79 -7.82 -9.85 15.29
C ASN A 79 -6.44 -9.22 15.00
N GLY A 80 -6.09 -8.17 15.72
CA GLY A 80 -4.80 -7.52 15.63
C GLY A 80 -4.68 -6.47 14.51
N VAL A 81 -5.60 -6.42 13.54
CA VAL A 81 -5.52 -5.47 12.41
C VAL A 81 -5.63 -4.02 12.88
N VAL A 82 -6.58 -3.73 13.77
CA VAL A 82 -6.76 -2.38 14.32
C VAL A 82 -5.55 -1.97 15.16
N GLU A 83 -5.03 -2.89 15.95
CA GLU A 83 -3.83 -2.69 16.77
C GLU A 83 -2.61 -2.40 15.89
N THR A 84 -2.43 -3.13 14.79
CA THR A 84 -1.34 -2.92 13.83
C THR A 84 -1.42 -1.53 13.18
N LEU A 85 -2.62 -1.07 12.83
CA LEU A 85 -2.81 0.26 12.24
C LEU A 85 -2.33 1.42 13.15
N HIS A 86 -2.23 1.21 14.47
CA HIS A 86 -1.66 2.20 15.39
C HIS A 86 -0.16 2.45 15.18
N PHE A 87 0.53 1.63 14.43
CA PHE A 87 1.95 1.77 14.14
C PHE A 87 2.24 2.30 12.74
N VAL A 88 1.20 2.46 11.90
CA VAL A 88 1.34 2.86 10.50
C VAL A 88 1.37 4.39 10.36
N ASP A 89 2.39 4.91 9.70
CA ASP A 89 2.60 6.35 9.49
C ASP A 89 1.87 6.87 8.24
N VAL A 90 1.81 6.06 7.19
CA VAL A 90 1.14 6.39 5.92
C VAL A 90 0.13 5.30 5.57
N ILE A 91 -1.12 5.66 5.35
CA ILE A 91 -2.19 4.75 4.94
C ILE A 91 -2.63 5.11 3.53
N ILE A 92 -2.52 4.17 2.59
CA ILE A 92 -3.03 4.30 1.23
C ILE A 92 -4.26 3.41 1.10
N ILE A 93 -5.39 4.00 0.73
CA ILE A 93 -6.68 3.30 0.61
C ILE A 93 -7.02 3.16 -0.87
N PRO A 94 -6.85 1.98 -1.49
CA PRO A 94 -7.27 1.74 -2.85
C PRO A 94 -8.79 1.59 -2.95
N PHE A 95 -9.40 2.18 -3.98
CA PHE A 95 -10.81 2.01 -4.27
C PHE A 95 -11.10 2.18 -5.77
N GLU A 96 -12.11 1.48 -6.27
CA GLU A 96 -12.61 1.71 -7.62
C GLU A 96 -13.46 2.98 -7.69
N PRO A 97 -13.39 3.76 -8.77
CA PRO A 97 -14.15 5.01 -8.89
C PRO A 97 -15.64 4.75 -9.22
N ASN A 98 -16.32 4.05 -8.33
CA ASN A 98 -17.75 3.77 -8.40
C ASN A 98 -18.42 3.91 -7.03
N GLN A 99 -19.75 4.07 -7.01
CA GLN A 99 -20.52 4.28 -5.76
C GLN A 99 -20.49 3.06 -4.83
N THR A 100 -20.37 1.86 -5.38
CA THR A 100 -20.40 0.61 -4.62
C THR A 100 -19.13 0.48 -3.78
N ASP A 101 -18.02 0.95 -4.29
CA ASP A 101 -16.72 0.85 -3.63
C ASP A 101 -16.38 2.09 -2.80
N LEU A 102 -16.81 3.26 -3.25
CA LEU A 102 -16.56 4.50 -2.53
C LEU A 102 -17.23 4.53 -1.14
N ARG A 103 -18.44 3.99 -0.99
CA ARG A 103 -19.14 3.97 0.30
C ARG A 103 -18.43 3.16 1.37
N PRO A 104 -18.03 1.90 1.13
CA PRO A 104 -17.19 1.14 2.07
C PRO A 104 -15.88 1.85 2.39
N THR A 105 -15.24 2.45 1.39
CA THR A 105 -14.00 3.24 1.57
C THR A 105 -14.17 4.40 2.53
N LEU A 106 -15.24 5.17 2.40
CA LEU A 106 -15.58 6.25 3.33
C LEU A 106 -15.86 5.72 4.74
N THR A 107 -16.59 4.61 4.86
CA THR A 107 -16.86 3.97 6.15
C THR A 107 -15.55 3.51 6.81
N PHE A 108 -14.66 2.88 6.05
CA PHE A 108 -13.34 2.50 6.54
C PHE A 108 -12.57 3.73 7.05
N TYR A 109 -12.50 4.79 6.24
CA TYR A 109 -11.80 6.02 6.62
C TYR A 109 -12.31 6.60 7.94
N TYR A 110 -13.62 6.74 8.11
CA TYR A 110 -14.18 7.27 9.35
C TYR A 110 -13.88 6.39 10.55
N ASN A 111 -13.92 5.06 10.39
CA ASN A 111 -13.56 4.13 11.47
C ASN A 111 -12.09 4.30 11.90
N ILE A 112 -11.16 4.40 10.95
CA ILE A 112 -9.74 4.60 11.29
C ILE A 112 -9.47 6.02 11.79
N TYR A 113 -10.21 7.03 11.33
CA TYR A 113 -10.03 8.40 11.77
C TYR A 113 -10.36 8.55 13.25
N GLU A 114 -11.53 8.11 13.68
CA GLU A 114 -11.99 8.23 15.05
C GLU A 114 -11.16 7.34 16.01
N GLY A 115 -10.88 6.11 15.61
CA GLY A 115 -10.21 5.13 16.48
C GLY A 115 -8.69 5.27 16.52
N ILE A 116 -8.05 5.56 15.40
CA ILE A 116 -6.60 5.45 15.23
C ILE A 116 -5.94 6.81 15.03
N ILE A 117 -6.33 7.55 14.01
CA ILE A 117 -5.67 8.82 13.64
C ILE A 117 -5.75 9.83 14.80
N GLU A 118 -6.94 9.99 15.40
CA GLU A 118 -7.14 10.88 16.55
C GLU A 118 -6.34 10.41 17.79
N SER A 119 -6.26 9.11 18.05
CA SER A 119 -5.50 8.58 19.18
C SER A 119 -3.99 8.79 19.00
N ARG A 120 -3.46 8.58 17.80
CA ARG A 120 -2.05 8.84 17.44
C ARG A 120 -1.73 10.35 17.57
N ARG A 121 -2.63 11.21 17.10
CA ARG A 121 -2.48 12.66 17.20
C ARG A 121 -2.36 13.13 18.66
N LYS A 122 -3.13 12.53 19.58
CA LYS A 122 -3.07 12.86 21.01
C LYS A 122 -1.70 12.58 21.66
N ILE A 123 -0.94 11.65 21.12
CA ILE A 123 0.42 11.31 21.58
C ILE A 123 1.51 11.91 20.69
N GLY A 124 1.15 12.89 19.86
CA GLY A 124 2.11 13.63 19.02
C GLY A 124 2.57 12.86 17.76
N LYS A 125 1.93 11.73 17.42
CA LYS A 125 2.22 10.98 16.20
C LYS A 125 1.27 11.39 15.07
N LYS A 126 1.80 11.64 13.90
CA LYS A 126 1.03 11.92 12.69
C LYS A 126 0.73 10.63 11.94
N THR A 127 -0.42 10.57 11.28
CA THR A 127 -0.73 9.55 10.27
C THR A 127 -1.26 10.26 9.04
N THR A 128 -0.62 10.02 7.90
CA THR A 128 -1.04 10.57 6.61
C THR A 128 -1.93 9.56 5.88
N VAL A 129 -3.10 9.98 5.43
CA VAL A 129 -4.02 9.12 4.66
C VAL A 129 -4.19 9.66 3.26
N ARG A 130 -4.11 8.76 2.27
CA ARG A 130 -4.37 9.05 0.85
C ARG A 130 -5.28 7.99 0.26
N GLY A 131 -6.22 8.43 -0.55
CA GLY A 131 -6.99 7.52 -1.41
C GLY A 131 -6.31 7.36 -2.76
N VAL A 132 -6.24 6.16 -3.31
CA VAL A 132 -5.82 5.91 -4.68
C VAL A 132 -6.94 5.26 -5.48
N MET A 133 -7.29 5.88 -6.60
CA MET A 133 -8.26 5.29 -7.52
C MET A 133 -7.61 4.16 -8.30
N ASN A 134 -8.16 2.96 -8.15
CA ASN A 134 -7.69 1.74 -8.78
C ASN A 134 -8.67 1.27 -9.86
N ARG A 135 -8.19 0.49 -10.84
CA ARG A 135 -8.97 -0.01 -11.98
C ARG A 135 -9.76 1.09 -12.71
N VAL A 136 -9.09 2.20 -12.92
CA VAL A 136 -9.70 3.38 -13.53
C VAL A 136 -9.89 3.20 -15.03
N LEU A 137 -11.10 3.44 -15.50
CA LEU A 137 -11.44 3.64 -16.90
C LEU A 137 -11.62 5.16 -17.14
N PRO A 138 -10.66 5.86 -17.75
CA PRO A 138 -10.66 7.33 -17.80
C PRO A 138 -11.87 7.97 -18.53
N ASN A 139 -12.54 7.20 -19.37
CA ASN A 139 -13.69 7.67 -20.15
C ASN A 139 -15.02 7.55 -19.39
N VAL A 140 -15.04 6.86 -18.24
CA VAL A 140 -16.24 6.62 -17.45
C VAL A 140 -16.64 7.86 -16.66
N LEU A 141 -17.95 8.10 -16.57
CA LEU A 141 -18.50 9.32 -15.95
C LEU A 141 -18.19 9.40 -14.45
N GLU A 142 -18.33 8.28 -13.76
CA GLU A 142 -18.11 8.18 -12.31
C GLU A 142 -16.69 8.62 -11.90
N PHE A 143 -15.68 8.24 -12.67
CA PHE A 143 -14.31 8.70 -12.45
C PHE A 143 -14.20 10.23 -12.56
N LYS A 144 -14.80 10.82 -13.62
CA LYS A 144 -14.78 12.26 -13.84
C LYS A 144 -15.53 13.02 -12.75
N GLU A 145 -16.62 12.47 -12.25
CA GLU A 145 -17.38 13.04 -11.14
C GLU A 145 -16.59 13.04 -9.83
N ILE A 146 -15.90 11.94 -9.51
CA ILE A 146 -15.05 11.88 -8.31
C ILE A 146 -13.91 12.90 -8.42
N LEU A 147 -13.25 13.01 -9.56
CA LEU A 147 -12.20 14.02 -9.77
C LEU A 147 -12.71 15.45 -9.62
N LYS A 148 -13.89 15.73 -10.17
CA LYS A 148 -14.53 17.05 -10.05
C LYS A 148 -14.85 17.39 -8.59
N ASN A 149 -15.26 16.41 -7.82
CA ASN A 149 -15.70 16.56 -6.42
C ASN A 149 -14.64 16.14 -5.40
N LYS A 150 -13.37 15.92 -5.80
CA LYS A 150 -12.31 15.40 -4.93
C LYS A 150 -12.12 16.19 -3.64
N LYS A 151 -12.42 17.49 -3.64
CA LYS A 151 -12.32 18.34 -2.44
C LYS A 151 -13.39 18.06 -1.38
N THR A 152 -14.43 17.31 -1.72
CA THR A 152 -15.49 16.92 -0.76
C THR A 152 -15.19 15.60 -0.07
N LEU A 153 -14.15 14.88 -0.51
CA LEU A 153 -13.71 13.67 0.18
C LEU A 153 -13.02 14.03 1.50
N PRO A 154 -13.16 13.19 2.53
CA PRO A 154 -12.55 13.45 3.84
C PRO A 154 -11.03 13.17 3.86
N PHE A 155 -10.47 12.64 2.81
CA PHE A 155 -9.04 12.39 2.59
C PHE A 155 -8.61 12.92 1.23
N GLU A 156 -7.34 13.20 1.09
CA GLU A 156 -6.75 13.61 -0.19
C GLU A 156 -6.53 12.40 -1.11
N LEU A 157 -6.74 12.62 -2.41
CA LEU A 157 -6.42 11.62 -3.43
C LEU A 157 -4.98 11.74 -3.88
N MET A 158 -4.36 10.58 -4.17
CA MET A 158 -3.14 10.53 -4.98
C MET A 158 -3.39 11.19 -6.34
N GLN A 159 -2.39 11.84 -6.90
CA GLN A 159 -2.48 12.47 -8.22
C GLN A 159 -2.50 11.41 -9.32
N ASN A 160 -1.70 10.37 -9.12
CA ASN A 160 -1.63 9.24 -10.02
C ASN A 160 -2.63 8.16 -9.62
N TYR A 161 -3.38 7.68 -10.60
CA TYR A 161 -4.33 6.57 -10.45
C TYR A 161 -3.86 5.34 -11.22
N ILE A 162 -4.33 4.18 -10.81
CA ILE A 162 -3.99 2.92 -11.45
C ILE A 162 -5.08 2.58 -12.48
N LYS A 163 -4.71 2.50 -13.75
CA LYS A 163 -5.65 2.18 -14.85
C LYS A 163 -6.10 0.73 -14.77
N ASP A 164 -7.31 0.46 -15.24
CA ASP A 164 -7.75 -0.90 -15.49
C ASP A 164 -7.03 -1.44 -16.74
N SER A 165 -6.07 -2.31 -16.51
CA SER A 165 -5.32 -2.99 -17.57
C SER A 165 -5.24 -4.48 -17.26
N ARG A 166 -6.31 -5.20 -17.66
CA ARG A 166 -6.36 -6.66 -17.47
C ARG A 166 -5.22 -7.38 -18.15
N VAL A 167 -4.75 -6.85 -19.27
CA VAL A 167 -3.66 -7.48 -20.06
C VAL A 167 -2.35 -7.34 -19.31
N ASP A 168 -2.06 -6.16 -18.74
CA ASP A 168 -0.78 -5.90 -18.07
C ASP A 168 -0.71 -6.56 -16.69
N TYR A 169 -1.81 -6.56 -15.93
CA TYR A 169 -1.79 -7.09 -14.56
C TYR A 169 -2.09 -8.59 -14.46
N GLN A 170 -2.96 -9.14 -15.31
CA GLN A 170 -3.29 -10.58 -15.25
C GLN A 170 -2.27 -11.49 -15.92
N ARG A 171 -1.58 -11.00 -16.97
CA ARG A 171 -0.59 -11.80 -17.71
C ARG A 171 0.83 -11.62 -17.19
N ASN A 172 1.09 -10.54 -16.49
CA ASN A 172 2.42 -10.18 -15.99
C ASN A 172 2.41 -10.04 -14.45
N LEU A 173 1.57 -10.80 -13.76
CA LEU A 173 1.60 -10.83 -12.30
C LEU A 173 2.98 -11.30 -11.85
N SER A 174 3.68 -10.45 -11.13
CA SER A 174 5.03 -10.71 -10.64
C SER A 174 5.30 -9.84 -9.42
N THR A 175 6.06 -10.36 -8.49
CA THR A 175 6.61 -9.57 -7.37
C THR A 175 7.82 -8.75 -7.78
N LEU A 176 8.36 -9.00 -8.99
CA LEU A 176 9.54 -8.33 -9.54
C LEU A 176 9.13 -7.40 -10.68
N SER A 177 9.73 -6.23 -10.74
CA SER A 177 9.57 -5.34 -11.88
C SER A 177 10.36 -5.88 -13.06
N LYS A 178 9.66 -6.23 -14.14
CA LYS A 178 10.28 -6.78 -15.37
C LYS A 178 10.54 -5.75 -16.47
N ALA A 179 10.07 -4.53 -16.32
CA ALA A 179 10.07 -3.56 -17.39
C ALA A 179 10.61 -2.20 -16.95
N TYR A 180 11.45 -1.62 -17.79
CA TYR A 180 11.63 -0.17 -17.85
C TYR A 180 10.29 0.44 -18.26
N HIS A 181 9.73 1.35 -17.43
CA HIS A 181 8.42 1.98 -17.60
C HIS A 181 7.20 1.08 -17.31
N HIS A 182 7.06 0.67 -16.05
CA HIS A 182 5.83 0.04 -15.59
C HIS A 182 4.67 1.06 -15.54
N PRO A 183 3.43 0.66 -15.88
CA PRO A 183 2.27 1.58 -15.80
C PRO A 183 2.04 2.24 -14.45
N CYS A 184 2.65 1.74 -13.38
CA CYS A 184 2.57 2.26 -12.02
C CYS A 184 3.78 3.12 -11.60
N ASP A 185 4.77 3.38 -12.45
CA ASP A 185 5.99 4.08 -12.06
C ASP A 185 5.68 5.46 -11.44
N ALA A 186 4.85 6.26 -12.10
CA ALA A 186 4.45 7.56 -11.57
C ALA A 186 3.69 7.48 -10.23
N PHE A 187 2.93 6.43 -10.01
CA PHE A 187 2.30 6.16 -8.71
C PHE A 187 3.34 5.77 -7.66
N CYS A 188 4.32 4.94 -8.01
CA CYS A 188 5.39 4.55 -7.11
C CYS A 188 6.27 5.74 -6.71
N GLU A 189 6.59 6.64 -7.65
CA GLU A 189 7.30 7.89 -7.37
C GLU A 189 6.51 8.76 -6.39
N GLU A 190 5.22 8.95 -6.62
CA GLU A 190 4.35 9.72 -5.73
C GLU A 190 4.26 9.09 -4.31
N VAL A 191 4.27 7.76 -4.19
CA VAL A 191 4.32 7.06 -2.90
C VAL A 191 5.63 7.35 -2.17
N LEU A 192 6.77 7.29 -2.87
CA LEU A 192 8.07 7.64 -2.28
C LEU A 192 8.12 9.10 -1.81
N GLU A 193 7.65 10.04 -2.63
CA GLU A 193 7.55 11.44 -2.23
C GLU A 193 6.66 11.63 -0.99
N LEU A 194 5.54 10.91 -0.93
CA LEU A 194 4.63 10.94 0.23
C LEU A 194 5.32 10.47 1.51
N ILE A 195 6.08 9.39 1.43
CA ILE A 195 6.86 8.83 2.56
C ILE A 195 7.94 9.83 2.99
N CYS A 196 8.73 10.34 2.04
CA CYS A 196 9.80 11.31 2.32
C CYS A 196 9.25 12.59 2.97
N ASN A 197 8.13 13.11 2.48
CA ASN A 197 7.49 14.29 3.05
C ASN A 197 6.97 14.02 4.48
N HIS A 198 6.45 12.83 4.75
CA HIS A 198 5.99 12.45 6.09
C HIS A 198 7.13 12.41 7.11
N ILE A 199 8.31 11.91 6.71
CA ILE A 199 9.51 11.82 7.58
C ILE A 199 10.12 13.21 7.80
N GLY A 200 10.01 14.13 6.84
CA GLY A 200 10.60 15.48 6.89
C GLY A 200 9.79 16.51 7.70
N GLU A 201 8.58 16.17 8.14
CA GLU A 201 7.70 17.01 8.98
C GLU A 201 7.84 16.68 10.46
#